data_49cf2a1f97f03ca729342f73f24a1fb8
#
_entry.id   49cf2a1f97f03ca729342f73f24a1fb8
#
_cell.length_a   1.000
_cell.length_b   1.000
_cell.length_c   1.000
_cell.angle_alpha   90.00
_cell.angle_beta   90.00
_cell.angle_gamma   90.00
#
_symmetry.space_group_name_H-M   'P 1'
#
loop_
_entity.id
_entity.type
_entity.pdbx_description
1 polymer ?
#
loop_
_entity_poly.entity_id
_entity_poly.type
_entity_poly.pdbx_seq_one_letter_code
_entity_poly.pdbx_strand_id
1 'polypeptide(L)'
;MPPKRKRGATVLKAASSKAKSIKASGGDEDGDEDNAADDDTTHAGVGGPKKKKMKMKNDEQQNQQQPTTNDETTTKTERTCTPPPPPKTCPYLSFVNRPLLDFDFEKRCSVSFAKENCYCCLTCGHFFAGRGPKTPAYTHALERENHFVFMHLENGRAFCLPDNYEIFDASLEDVRKVLFPRFTSEEITRLEKEAIWSKALDGTEYLVGVVGLNRVENAKGVNSIVQSLARVEKLRAHFLSASLIRSDGNNNNNKNENDTLQSLCQRIWNKHNFRGHTSPDSFVRKLRKQIKLAHPEKLETDIDNLFNDPFATLRHFLTFVVPKKYVDELFRGELLMLNQKNKTQPFVFVPLKLPDAPLFRDVMEKNAIPQVALAELLKPFALKTAPEYLILAFVNRFSKNQFTKEVSKNPTIVTFPVKNLKIQASSAAGSNSNSNPFSYDLLANVDSAGKATVKHVDGNWYETNDLFVNEVLAQQVTLGETYVQIYKRVASP
;
A
#
# COMPACT_ATOMS: atom_id res chain seq x y z
N MET A 1 -38.85 -17.57 40.31
CA MET A 1 -37.58 -16.98 40.73
C MET A 1 -36.52 -18.07 40.88
N PRO A 2 -35.47 -18.12 40.08
CA PRO A 2 -34.26 -18.88 40.36
C PRO A 2 -33.09 -17.92 40.65
N PRO A 3 -32.03 -18.36 41.34
CA PRO A 3 -31.06 -17.49 42.01
C PRO A 3 -29.92 -17.01 41.11
N LYS A 4 -29.45 -15.79 41.45
CA LYS A 4 -28.35 -15.10 40.79
C LYS A 4 -26.99 -15.79 41.07
N ARG A 5 -26.25 -16.17 40.03
CA ARG A 5 -24.85 -16.56 40.12
C ARG A 5 -23.94 -15.32 40.06
N LYS A 6 -23.17 -15.08 41.10
CA LYS A 6 -22.07 -14.12 41.16
C LYS A 6 -20.88 -14.67 40.35
N ARG A 7 -20.35 -13.90 39.38
CA ARG A 7 -19.05 -14.16 38.75
C ARG A 7 -17.99 -13.34 39.47
N GLY A 8 -17.00 -14.04 40.04
CA GLY A 8 -15.85 -13.45 40.71
C GLY A 8 -14.85 -12.91 39.68
N ALA A 9 -14.37 -11.70 39.91
CA ALA A 9 -13.29 -11.09 39.17
C ALA A 9 -11.95 -11.59 39.67
N THR A 10 -11.15 -12.22 38.84
CA THR A 10 -9.78 -12.62 39.15
C THR A 10 -8.84 -11.49 38.77
N VAL A 11 -8.27 -10.84 39.76
CA VAL A 11 -7.23 -9.80 39.58
C VAL A 11 -5.88 -10.51 39.41
N LEU A 12 -5.29 -10.36 38.22
CA LEU A 12 -3.90 -10.77 38.00
C LEU A 12 -2.96 -9.63 38.40
N LYS A 13 -2.15 -9.89 39.43
CA LYS A 13 -1.06 -9.03 39.90
C LYS A 13 0.10 -9.08 38.92
N ALA A 14 0.51 -7.92 38.45
CA ALA A 14 1.76 -7.72 37.68
C ALA A 14 2.96 -7.82 38.64
N ALA A 15 3.92 -8.67 38.28
CA ALA A 15 5.21 -8.78 38.97
C ALA A 15 6.18 -7.75 38.33
N SER A 16 6.68 -6.81 39.16
CA SER A 16 7.74 -5.88 38.82
C SER A 16 9.10 -6.54 39.02
N SER A 17 9.89 -6.67 37.96
CA SER A 17 11.31 -7.02 38.06
C SER A 17 12.18 -5.77 38.00
N LYS A 18 12.90 -5.53 39.11
CA LYS A 18 13.94 -4.50 39.27
C LYS A 18 15.17 -4.89 38.45
N ALA A 19 15.57 -4.04 37.50
CA ALA A 19 16.90 -4.10 36.91
C ALA A 19 17.88 -3.23 37.71
N LYS A 20 18.97 -3.85 38.15
CA LYS A 20 20.10 -3.22 38.86
C LYS A 20 20.97 -2.45 37.84
N SER A 21 21.25 -1.20 38.17
CA SER A 21 22.30 -0.39 37.56
C SER A 21 23.68 -0.85 38.06
N ILE A 22 24.59 -1.12 37.13
CA ILE A 22 26.02 -1.27 37.40
C ILE A 22 26.72 -0.01 36.90
N LYS A 23 27.33 0.72 37.84
CA LYS A 23 28.30 1.79 37.56
C LYS A 23 29.64 1.12 37.29
N ALA A 24 30.33 1.54 36.25
CA ALA A 24 31.77 1.37 36.08
C ALA A 24 32.43 2.73 35.94
N SER A 25 33.39 2.93 36.80
CA SER A 25 34.26 4.08 36.97
C SER A 25 35.36 4.19 35.92
N GLY A 26 35.81 5.38 35.72
CA GLY A 26 36.77 5.93 34.83
C GLY A 26 38.18 5.38 34.87
N GLY A 27 38.97 5.88 33.94
CA GLY A 27 40.39 5.74 33.78
C GLY A 27 40.81 6.58 32.59
N ASP A 28 41.34 7.76 32.88
CA ASP A 28 42.07 8.63 32.00
C ASP A 28 43.39 7.98 31.67
N GLU A 29 43.94 8.19 30.50
CA GLU A 29 45.37 8.47 30.31
C GLU A 29 45.64 8.89 28.85
N ASP A 30 46.39 9.97 28.82
CA ASP A 30 46.95 10.75 27.77
C ASP A 30 47.97 10.00 26.91
N GLY A 31 48.27 10.56 25.72
CA GLY A 31 49.43 10.14 24.96
C GLY A 31 49.49 10.72 23.55
N ASP A 32 50.11 11.80 23.45
CA ASP A 32 50.54 12.71 22.40
C ASP A 32 51.28 12.09 21.22
N GLU A 33 51.27 12.91 20.15
CA GLU A 33 52.38 13.24 19.20
C GLU A 33 52.77 12.14 18.19
N ASP A 34 53.09 12.38 17.00
CA ASP A 34 53.55 13.51 16.15
C ASP A 34 53.87 12.99 14.74
N ASN A 35 53.86 13.93 13.81
CA ASN A 35 54.71 14.07 12.62
C ASN A 35 54.53 13.16 11.42
N ALA A 36 54.17 13.68 10.36
CA ALA A 36 54.73 14.68 9.43
C ALA A 36 55.41 14.05 8.23
N ALA A 37 55.08 14.65 7.12
CA ALA A 37 55.90 15.08 6.00
C ALA A 37 56.08 14.14 4.80
N ASP A 38 55.56 14.66 3.71
CA ASP A 38 56.20 14.92 2.41
C ASP A 38 56.84 13.74 1.68
N ASP A 39 56.44 13.48 0.45
CA ASP A 39 57.18 14.05 -0.68
C ASP A 39 56.55 13.74 -2.04
N ASP A 40 56.59 14.72 -2.82
CA ASP A 40 56.37 14.97 -4.21
C ASP A 40 57.12 13.99 -5.14
N THR A 41 56.53 13.59 -6.27
CA THR A 41 57.19 13.71 -7.60
C THR A 41 56.30 13.17 -8.74
N THR A 42 56.04 14.14 -9.59
CA THR A 42 55.78 14.08 -11.05
C THR A 42 56.30 12.86 -11.83
N HIS A 43 55.56 12.33 -12.80
CA HIS A 43 55.82 12.39 -14.24
C HIS A 43 54.76 11.65 -15.09
N ALA A 44 54.19 12.36 -15.96
CA ALA A 44 53.88 12.30 -17.37
C ALA A 44 54.03 10.93 -18.10
N GLY A 45 53.03 10.68 -18.98
CA GLY A 45 53.30 9.91 -20.19
C GLY A 45 52.15 9.04 -20.71
N VAL A 46 51.30 9.59 -21.51
CA VAL A 46 50.98 9.24 -22.90
C VAL A 46 50.75 7.77 -23.24
N GLY A 47 49.60 7.46 -23.84
CA GLY A 47 49.47 6.36 -24.73
C GLY A 47 48.10 5.64 -24.77
N GLY A 48 47.17 6.13 -25.55
CA GLY A 48 46.04 5.30 -25.98
C GLY A 48 46.40 4.36 -27.13
N PRO A 49 45.66 3.37 -27.39
CA PRO A 49 45.43 2.96 -28.75
C PRO A 49 43.97 2.72 -29.14
N LYS A 50 43.60 3.44 -30.14
CA LYS A 50 42.91 3.18 -31.42
C LYS A 50 42.05 1.93 -31.53
N LYS A 51 40.80 2.20 -31.86
CA LYS A 51 39.78 1.35 -32.48
C LYS A 51 40.33 0.66 -33.73
N LYS A 52 40.12 -0.65 -33.89
CA LYS A 52 40.10 -1.35 -35.18
C LYS A 52 38.70 -1.89 -35.46
N LYS A 53 38.05 -1.28 -36.47
CA LYS A 53 36.95 -1.85 -37.23
C LYS A 53 37.51 -2.97 -38.10
N MET A 54 36.88 -4.12 -38.07
CA MET A 54 37.07 -5.13 -39.12
C MET A 54 35.73 -5.34 -39.84
N LYS A 55 35.71 -4.93 -41.08
CA LYS A 55 34.72 -5.31 -42.11
C LYS A 55 35.10 -6.71 -42.57
N MET A 56 34.15 -7.61 -42.73
CA MET A 56 34.28 -8.74 -43.61
C MET A 56 33.10 -8.80 -44.59
N LYS A 57 33.48 -9.07 -45.80
CA LYS A 57 32.71 -9.00 -47.04
C LYS A 57 31.79 -10.20 -47.23
N ASN A 58 30.72 -9.95 -47.98
CA ASN A 58 29.90 -10.92 -48.69
C ASN A 58 30.72 -11.71 -49.68
N ASP A 59 30.42 -12.98 -49.85
CA ASP A 59 30.56 -13.67 -51.11
C ASP A 59 29.28 -14.50 -51.35
N GLU A 60 28.61 -14.10 -52.41
CA GLU A 60 27.54 -14.83 -53.09
C GLU A 60 28.19 -15.97 -53.92
N GLN A 61 27.60 -17.15 -53.90
CA GLN A 61 27.64 -18.05 -55.06
C GLN A 61 26.30 -18.77 -55.22
N GLN A 62 25.65 -18.42 -56.31
CA GLN A 62 24.57 -19.14 -56.95
C GLN A 62 25.00 -20.52 -57.41
N ASN A 63 24.18 -21.54 -57.32
CA ASN A 63 24.09 -22.52 -58.40
C ASN A 63 22.66 -23.06 -58.52
N GLN A 64 22.16 -22.89 -59.74
CA GLN A 64 20.91 -23.42 -60.31
C GLN A 64 21.06 -24.90 -60.58
N GLN A 65 20.00 -25.69 -60.43
CA GLN A 65 19.46 -26.59 -61.47
C GLN A 65 18.23 -27.35 -60.96
N GLN A 66 17.14 -27.20 -61.64
CA GLN A 66 15.96 -28.07 -61.71
C GLN A 66 16.13 -29.06 -62.87
N PRO A 67 15.15 -29.94 -63.19
CA PRO A 67 14.21 -30.78 -62.43
C PRO A 67 14.23 -32.24 -62.91
N THR A 68 13.70 -33.20 -62.13
CA THR A 68 13.08 -34.40 -62.71
C THR A 68 11.90 -34.88 -61.87
N THR A 69 10.81 -35.02 -62.59
CA THR A 69 9.53 -35.61 -62.22
C THR A 69 9.70 -37.08 -61.80
N ASN A 70 8.96 -37.50 -60.75
CA ASN A 70 8.19 -38.75 -60.81
C ASN A 70 7.13 -38.80 -59.68
N ASP A 71 5.94 -39.13 -60.12
CA ASP A 71 4.75 -39.50 -59.35
C ASP A 71 5.04 -40.60 -58.35
N GLU A 72 4.47 -40.48 -57.15
CA GLU A 72 3.82 -41.61 -56.50
C GLU A 72 3.06 -41.20 -55.22
N THR A 73 1.76 -41.38 -55.31
CA THR A 73 0.80 -41.87 -54.29
C THR A 73 0.81 -41.28 -52.91
N THR A 74 -0.11 -40.38 -52.71
CA THR A 74 -0.61 -39.85 -51.44
C THR A 74 -1.17 -40.92 -50.52
N THR A 75 -0.49 -41.28 -49.44
CA THR A 75 -1.11 -41.85 -48.25
C THR A 75 -1.16 -40.75 -47.19
N LYS A 76 -2.37 -40.20 -47.01
CA LYS A 76 -2.71 -39.36 -45.85
C LYS A 76 -2.60 -40.21 -44.59
N THR A 77 -1.47 -40.06 -43.87
CA THR A 77 -1.38 -40.51 -42.47
C THR A 77 -2.17 -39.52 -41.64
N GLU A 78 -3.40 -39.87 -41.30
CA GLU A 78 -4.16 -39.21 -40.21
C GLU A 78 -3.31 -39.31 -38.95
N ARG A 79 -2.75 -38.17 -38.51
CA ARG A 79 -2.23 -38.04 -37.16
C ARG A 79 -3.42 -38.10 -36.23
N THR A 80 -3.69 -39.27 -35.72
CA THR A 80 -4.57 -39.47 -34.57
C THR A 80 -3.99 -38.64 -33.43
N CYS A 81 -4.64 -37.53 -33.13
CA CYS A 81 -4.42 -36.77 -31.91
C CYS A 81 -4.82 -37.67 -30.75
N THR A 82 -3.87 -38.40 -30.19
CA THR A 82 -4.08 -39.05 -28.91
C THR A 82 -4.39 -37.95 -27.91
N PRO A 83 -5.49 -38.03 -27.14
CA PRO A 83 -5.79 -37.06 -26.11
C PRO A 83 -4.62 -36.98 -25.14
N PRO A 84 -4.26 -35.77 -24.63
CA PRO A 84 -3.16 -35.63 -23.68
C PRO A 84 -3.42 -36.59 -22.50
N PRO A 85 -2.35 -37.21 -21.96
CA PRO A 85 -2.50 -38.11 -20.83
C PRO A 85 -3.21 -37.38 -19.68
N PRO A 86 -4.10 -38.07 -18.93
CA PRO A 86 -4.83 -37.47 -17.84
C PRO A 86 -3.82 -36.82 -16.86
N PRO A 87 -4.14 -35.63 -16.29
CA PRO A 87 -3.25 -34.93 -15.39
C PRO A 87 -2.87 -35.86 -14.23
N LYS A 88 -1.57 -36.03 -14.00
CA LYS A 88 -1.05 -36.81 -12.89
C LYS A 88 -1.47 -36.13 -11.59
N THR A 89 -2.21 -36.82 -10.71
CA THR A 89 -2.45 -36.37 -9.35
C THR A 89 -1.12 -36.34 -8.61
N CYS A 90 -0.72 -35.18 -8.09
CA CYS A 90 0.53 -35.06 -7.36
C CYS A 90 0.37 -35.67 -5.95
N PRO A 91 1.16 -36.68 -5.57
CA PRO A 91 1.05 -37.35 -4.26
C PRO A 91 1.50 -36.45 -3.09
N TYR A 92 2.17 -35.34 -3.38
CA TYR A 92 2.80 -34.48 -2.37
C TYR A 92 1.91 -33.28 -1.96
N LEU A 93 0.67 -33.21 -2.41
CA LEU A 93 -0.24 -32.10 -2.06
C LEU A 93 -0.57 -32.05 -0.57
N SER A 94 -0.48 -33.19 0.15
CA SER A 94 -0.68 -33.24 1.60
C SER A 94 0.39 -32.49 2.40
N PHE A 95 1.56 -32.22 1.82
CA PHE A 95 2.64 -31.48 2.47
C PHE A 95 2.52 -29.95 2.30
N VAL A 96 1.52 -29.46 1.60
CA VAL A 96 1.26 -28.02 1.44
C VAL A 96 0.88 -27.42 2.78
N ASN A 97 1.71 -26.52 3.29
CA ASN A 97 1.56 -25.89 4.60
C ASN A 97 1.10 -24.42 4.46
N ARG A 98 -0.21 -24.21 4.36
CA ARG A 98 -0.82 -22.89 4.15
C ARG A 98 -0.47 -21.84 5.19
N PRO A 99 -0.41 -22.13 6.50
CA PRO A 99 0.01 -21.18 7.54
C PRO A 99 1.39 -20.54 7.32
N LEU A 100 2.32 -21.25 6.66
CA LEU A 100 3.65 -20.74 6.35
C LEU A 100 3.71 -19.89 5.08
N LEU A 101 2.63 -19.91 4.26
CA LEU A 101 2.60 -19.14 3.02
C LEU A 101 2.36 -17.66 3.30
N ASP A 102 3.29 -16.82 2.88
CA ASP A 102 3.20 -15.38 2.97
C ASP A 102 3.62 -14.74 1.65
N PHE A 103 2.66 -14.15 0.94
CA PHE A 103 2.89 -13.52 -0.36
C PHE A 103 2.98 -11.99 -0.26
N ASP A 104 2.99 -11.44 0.96
CA ASP A 104 3.08 -10.01 1.21
C ASP A 104 4.51 -9.47 1.09
N PHE A 105 5.51 -10.37 1.21
CA PHE A 105 6.91 -10.01 1.06
C PHE A 105 7.34 -9.85 -0.40
N GLU A 106 8.47 -9.17 -0.59
CA GLU A 106 9.09 -9.03 -1.91
C GLU A 106 9.38 -10.41 -2.53
N LYS A 107 8.87 -10.63 -3.73
CA LYS A 107 9.00 -11.90 -4.46
C LYS A 107 10.41 -12.03 -5.04
N ARG A 108 11.36 -12.44 -4.21
CA ARG A 108 12.76 -12.65 -4.60
C ARG A 108 13.30 -13.97 -4.06
N CYS A 109 14.20 -14.56 -4.79
CA CYS A 109 14.85 -15.80 -4.41
C CYS A 109 15.64 -15.65 -3.09
N SER A 110 15.44 -16.56 -2.16
CA SER A 110 16.13 -16.58 -0.85
C SER A 110 17.63 -16.88 -0.96
N VAL A 111 18.09 -17.45 -2.10
CA VAL A 111 19.47 -17.83 -2.32
C VAL A 111 20.19 -16.86 -3.25
N SER A 112 19.63 -16.64 -4.45
CA SER A 112 20.28 -15.83 -5.49
C SER A 112 19.86 -14.37 -5.50
N PHE A 113 18.86 -14.00 -4.70
CA PHE A 113 18.23 -12.67 -4.69
C PHE A 113 17.63 -12.22 -6.03
N ALA A 114 17.55 -13.11 -7.02
CA ALA A 114 16.88 -12.86 -8.29
C ALA A 114 15.39 -12.58 -8.06
N LYS A 115 14.81 -11.69 -8.87
CA LYS A 115 13.40 -11.29 -8.80
C LYS A 115 12.54 -11.88 -9.92
N GLU A 116 13.17 -12.45 -10.92
CA GLU A 116 12.52 -13.04 -12.09
C GLU A 116 12.43 -14.55 -11.94
N ASN A 117 11.39 -15.14 -12.51
CA ASN A 117 11.17 -16.59 -12.54
C ASN A 117 11.27 -17.24 -11.16
N CYS A 118 10.61 -16.62 -10.17
CA CYS A 118 10.57 -17.09 -8.79
C CYS A 118 9.39 -18.02 -8.52
N TYR A 119 9.66 -19.05 -7.72
CA TYR A 119 8.69 -20.05 -7.27
C TYR A 119 8.62 -20.07 -5.74
N CYS A 120 7.43 -20.18 -5.18
CA CYS A 120 7.22 -20.43 -3.76
C CYS A 120 7.18 -21.94 -3.51
N CYS A 121 8.01 -22.45 -2.62
CA CYS A 121 7.86 -23.78 -2.06
C CYS A 121 6.63 -23.80 -1.14
N LEU A 122 5.58 -24.55 -1.48
CA LEU A 122 4.33 -24.54 -0.73
C LEU A 122 4.41 -25.29 0.61
N THR A 123 5.54 -25.95 0.89
CA THR A 123 5.78 -26.62 2.17
C THR A 123 6.41 -25.68 3.21
N CYS A 124 7.41 -24.86 2.82
CA CYS A 124 8.11 -23.95 3.75
C CYS A 124 7.83 -22.46 3.52
N GLY A 125 7.16 -22.08 2.45
CA GLY A 125 6.83 -20.68 2.14
C GLY A 125 7.97 -19.84 1.56
N HIS A 126 9.19 -20.37 1.42
CA HIS A 126 10.32 -19.63 0.87
C HIS A 126 10.28 -19.56 -0.65
N PHE A 127 10.89 -18.50 -1.19
CA PHE A 127 10.94 -18.24 -2.62
C PHE A 127 12.29 -18.62 -3.22
N PHE A 128 12.27 -19.30 -4.38
CA PHE A 128 13.45 -19.79 -5.07
C PHE A 128 13.36 -19.50 -6.57
N ALA A 129 14.48 -19.15 -7.20
CA ALA A 129 14.53 -18.89 -8.63
C ALA A 129 14.69 -20.18 -9.44
N GLY A 130 13.98 -20.24 -10.57
CA GLY A 130 14.11 -21.31 -11.57
C GLY A 130 13.59 -22.66 -11.12
N ARG A 131 13.31 -23.55 -12.08
CA ARG A 131 12.82 -24.93 -11.83
C ARG A 131 13.62 -26.00 -12.60
N GLY A 132 14.61 -25.58 -13.38
CA GLY A 132 15.49 -26.50 -14.11
C GLY A 132 16.64 -27.03 -13.26
N PRO A 133 17.38 -28.02 -13.74
CA PRO A 133 18.57 -28.56 -13.06
C PRO A 133 19.52 -27.43 -12.64
N LYS A 134 20.12 -27.56 -11.45
CA LYS A 134 21.09 -26.61 -10.86
C LYS A 134 20.48 -25.23 -10.50
N THR A 135 19.15 -25.04 -10.57
CA THR A 135 18.53 -23.81 -10.08
C THR A 135 18.17 -23.93 -8.59
N PRO A 136 18.05 -22.79 -7.86
CA PRO A 136 17.74 -22.80 -6.43
C PRO A 136 16.48 -23.58 -6.04
N ALA A 137 15.37 -23.49 -6.81
CA ALA A 137 14.16 -24.25 -6.51
C ALA A 137 14.35 -25.76 -6.72
N TYR A 138 15.04 -26.15 -7.78
CA TYR A 138 15.36 -27.54 -8.05
C TYR A 138 16.30 -28.15 -6.98
N THR A 139 17.35 -27.43 -6.58
CA THR A 139 18.27 -27.84 -5.52
C THR A 139 17.55 -27.97 -4.18
N HIS A 140 16.68 -27.01 -3.83
CA HIS A 140 15.87 -27.07 -2.62
C HIS A 140 14.98 -28.33 -2.58
N ALA A 141 14.39 -28.72 -3.72
CA ALA A 141 13.56 -29.93 -3.80
C ALA A 141 14.37 -31.22 -3.63
N LEU A 142 15.65 -31.21 -4.01
CA LEU A 142 16.54 -32.36 -3.82
C LEU A 142 17.11 -32.48 -2.39
N GLU A 143 17.37 -31.34 -1.75
CA GLU A 143 17.99 -31.29 -0.42
C GLU A 143 17.00 -31.43 0.73
N ARG A 144 15.70 -31.15 0.50
CA ARG A 144 14.69 -31.16 1.54
C ARG A 144 13.59 -32.16 1.24
N GLU A 145 13.39 -33.09 2.15
CA GLU A 145 12.31 -34.07 2.06
C GLU A 145 10.92 -33.39 2.09
N ASN A 146 10.01 -33.85 1.26
CA ASN A 146 8.63 -33.37 1.16
C ASN A 146 8.45 -31.91 0.65
N HIS A 147 9.53 -31.28 0.15
CA HIS A 147 9.48 -29.94 -0.42
C HIS A 147 9.39 -29.98 -1.94
N PHE A 148 8.34 -30.66 -2.46
CA PHE A 148 8.23 -30.95 -3.89
C PHE A 148 7.21 -30.10 -4.65
N VAL A 149 6.29 -29.40 -3.95
CA VAL A 149 5.25 -28.58 -4.58
C VAL A 149 5.67 -27.12 -4.61
N PHE A 150 5.78 -26.56 -5.82
CA PHE A 150 6.20 -25.18 -6.06
C PHE A 150 5.17 -24.43 -6.88
N MET A 151 4.88 -23.18 -6.51
CA MET A 151 3.98 -22.30 -7.25
C MET A 151 4.76 -21.12 -7.83
N HIS A 152 4.62 -20.90 -9.14
CA HIS A 152 5.22 -19.77 -9.82
C HIS A 152 4.58 -18.46 -9.39
N LEU A 153 5.39 -17.50 -8.93
CA LEU A 153 4.91 -16.27 -8.29
C LEU A 153 4.35 -15.21 -9.26
N GLU A 154 4.53 -15.38 -10.58
CA GLU A 154 4.02 -14.43 -11.57
C GLU A 154 2.73 -14.90 -12.25
N ASN A 155 2.51 -16.23 -12.39
CA ASN A 155 1.34 -16.75 -13.11
C ASN A 155 0.49 -17.76 -12.31
N GLY A 156 0.92 -18.16 -11.10
CA GLY A 156 0.19 -19.06 -10.23
C GLY A 156 0.14 -20.53 -10.71
N ARG A 157 0.94 -20.91 -11.71
CA ARG A 157 1.07 -22.30 -12.14
C ARG A 157 1.85 -23.09 -11.09
N ALA A 158 1.39 -24.29 -10.77
CA ALA A 158 2.03 -25.15 -9.79
C ALA A 158 2.81 -26.28 -10.48
N PHE A 159 3.96 -26.64 -9.92
CA PHE A 159 4.85 -27.65 -10.46
C PHE A 159 5.35 -28.56 -9.34
N CYS A 160 5.55 -29.84 -9.66
CA CYS A 160 6.24 -30.79 -8.80
C CYS A 160 7.72 -30.83 -9.21
N LEU A 161 8.62 -30.63 -8.29
CA LEU A 161 10.07 -30.76 -8.49
C LEU A 161 10.59 -31.93 -7.65
N PRO A 162 11.61 -32.64 -8.07
CA PRO A 162 12.45 -32.43 -9.25
C PRO A 162 11.87 -32.96 -10.58
N ASP A 163 10.73 -33.69 -10.58
CA ASP A 163 10.16 -34.34 -11.77
C ASP A 163 9.66 -33.35 -12.83
N ASN A 164 9.50 -32.09 -12.46
CA ASN A 164 9.19 -30.95 -13.31
C ASN A 164 7.88 -31.08 -14.13
N TYR A 165 6.83 -31.73 -13.60
CA TYR A 165 5.51 -31.73 -14.20
C TYR A 165 4.60 -30.66 -13.58
N GLU A 166 3.65 -30.17 -14.37
CA GLU A 166 2.66 -29.21 -13.91
C GLU A 166 1.52 -29.89 -13.14
N ILE A 167 1.11 -29.29 -12.05
CA ILE A 167 0.04 -29.78 -11.16
C ILE A 167 -1.25 -29.02 -11.47
N PHE A 168 -2.28 -29.74 -11.88
CA PHE A 168 -3.63 -29.22 -12.10
C PHE A 168 -4.55 -29.78 -11.00
N ASP A 169 -4.58 -29.10 -9.86
CA ASP A 169 -5.39 -29.56 -8.74
C ASP A 169 -6.20 -28.40 -8.14
N ALA A 170 -7.49 -28.66 -7.87
CA ALA A 170 -8.41 -27.68 -7.31
C ALA A 170 -8.07 -27.31 -5.86
N SER A 171 -7.37 -28.19 -5.13
CA SER A 171 -6.93 -27.93 -3.75
C SER A 171 -5.94 -26.76 -3.61
N LEU A 172 -5.31 -26.34 -4.72
CA LEU A 172 -4.40 -25.19 -4.76
C LEU A 172 -5.08 -23.87 -5.15
N GLU A 173 -6.39 -23.90 -5.38
CA GLU A 173 -7.13 -22.70 -5.82
C GLU A 173 -7.21 -21.65 -4.70
N ASP A 174 -7.26 -22.07 -3.45
CA ASP A 174 -7.19 -21.18 -2.30
C ASP A 174 -5.87 -20.39 -2.27
N VAL A 175 -4.73 -21.06 -2.51
CA VAL A 175 -3.41 -20.44 -2.60
C VAL A 175 -3.35 -19.43 -3.77
N ARG A 176 -3.95 -19.80 -4.94
CA ARG A 176 -4.02 -18.89 -6.09
C ARG A 176 -4.85 -17.65 -5.79
N LYS A 177 -5.96 -17.77 -5.06
CA LYS A 177 -6.82 -16.64 -4.66
C LYS A 177 -6.15 -15.68 -3.67
N VAL A 178 -5.22 -16.18 -2.88
CA VAL A 178 -4.40 -15.32 -2.00
C VAL A 178 -3.28 -14.64 -2.79
N LEU A 179 -2.60 -15.39 -3.66
CA LEU A 179 -1.49 -14.85 -4.47
C LEU A 179 -1.97 -13.83 -5.51
N PHE A 180 -3.12 -14.09 -6.14
CA PHE A 180 -3.74 -13.28 -7.17
C PHE A 180 -5.22 -13.06 -6.87
N PRO A 181 -5.57 -12.14 -5.98
CA PRO A 181 -6.96 -11.78 -5.76
C PRO A 181 -7.62 -11.33 -7.07
N ARG A 182 -8.77 -11.91 -7.38
CA ARG A 182 -9.58 -11.55 -8.56
C ARG A 182 -10.97 -11.19 -8.08
N PHE A 183 -11.53 -10.16 -8.69
CA PHE A 183 -12.85 -9.67 -8.37
C PHE A 183 -13.69 -9.59 -9.63
N THR A 184 -14.85 -10.23 -9.61
CA THR A 184 -15.85 -10.05 -10.66
C THR A 184 -16.59 -8.73 -10.45
N SER A 185 -17.22 -8.18 -11.49
CA SER A 185 -18.04 -6.97 -11.37
C SER A 185 -19.17 -7.13 -10.33
N GLU A 186 -19.72 -8.34 -10.22
CA GLU A 186 -20.75 -8.68 -9.25
C GLU A 186 -20.21 -8.66 -7.82
N GLU A 187 -19.00 -9.21 -7.59
CA GLU A 187 -18.33 -9.17 -6.29
C GLU A 187 -18.00 -7.74 -5.88
N ILE A 188 -17.52 -6.90 -6.80
CA ILE A 188 -17.25 -5.48 -6.52
C ILE A 188 -18.54 -4.77 -6.09
N THR A 189 -19.64 -4.97 -6.83
CA THR A 189 -20.94 -4.39 -6.48
C THR A 189 -21.47 -4.90 -5.14
N ARG A 190 -21.22 -6.17 -4.83
CA ARG A 190 -21.58 -6.76 -3.54
C ARG A 190 -20.80 -6.16 -2.39
N LEU A 191 -19.48 -5.95 -2.55
CA LEU A 191 -18.60 -5.29 -1.57
C LEU A 191 -18.96 -3.82 -1.32
N GLU A 192 -19.73 -3.19 -2.21
CA GLU A 192 -20.27 -1.83 -2.02
C GLU A 192 -21.53 -1.79 -1.17
N LYS A 193 -22.22 -2.90 -1.03
CA LYS A 193 -23.54 -2.98 -0.37
C LYS A 193 -23.51 -3.78 0.92
N GLU A 194 -22.67 -4.78 1.01
CA GLU A 194 -22.66 -5.76 2.09
C GLU A 194 -21.32 -5.76 2.85
N ALA A 195 -21.38 -5.81 4.16
CA ALA A 195 -20.23 -6.12 5.01
C ALA A 195 -19.99 -7.63 4.99
N ILE A 196 -18.83 -8.04 4.50
CA ILE A 196 -18.46 -9.45 4.36
C ILE A 196 -17.46 -9.80 5.44
N TRP A 197 -17.83 -10.71 6.34
CA TRP A 197 -16.92 -11.32 7.32
C TRP A 197 -16.27 -12.57 6.73
N SER A 198 -15.00 -12.75 6.99
CA SER A 198 -14.24 -13.93 6.60
C SER A 198 -13.40 -14.45 7.76
N LYS A 199 -12.87 -15.67 7.62
CA LYS A 199 -12.03 -16.31 8.64
C LYS A 199 -10.63 -16.55 8.10
N ALA A 200 -9.63 -16.18 8.88
CA ALA A 200 -8.25 -16.54 8.64
C ALA A 200 -8.00 -18.03 9.00
N LEU A 201 -6.82 -18.57 8.64
CA LEU A 201 -6.47 -19.96 8.92
C LEU A 201 -6.35 -20.28 10.42
N ASP A 202 -6.05 -19.27 11.24
CA ASP A 202 -6.00 -19.37 12.69
C ASP A 202 -7.38 -19.32 13.37
N GLY A 203 -8.45 -19.16 12.58
CA GLY A 203 -9.82 -19.04 13.05
C GLY A 203 -10.25 -17.63 13.43
N THR A 204 -9.35 -16.64 13.38
CA THR A 204 -9.71 -15.23 13.61
C THR A 204 -10.66 -14.72 12.54
N GLU A 205 -11.72 -14.05 12.96
CA GLU A 205 -12.65 -13.39 12.03
C GLU A 205 -12.13 -11.99 11.67
N TYR A 206 -12.22 -11.63 10.41
CA TYR A 206 -11.87 -10.30 9.93
C TYR A 206 -12.94 -9.76 8.98
N LEU A 207 -13.11 -8.45 9.01
CA LEU A 207 -14.03 -7.73 8.11
C LEU A 207 -13.28 -7.38 6.81
N VAL A 208 -13.79 -7.87 5.68
CA VAL A 208 -13.22 -7.61 4.36
C VAL A 208 -13.19 -6.11 4.08
N GLY A 209 -12.04 -5.60 3.72
CA GLY A 209 -11.83 -4.18 3.50
C GLY A 209 -11.36 -3.40 4.73
N VAL A 210 -11.47 -3.92 5.95
CA VAL A 210 -11.00 -3.28 7.20
C VAL A 210 -10.02 -4.21 7.90
N VAL A 211 -8.98 -4.63 7.18
CA VAL A 211 -7.94 -5.51 7.73
C VAL A 211 -6.79 -4.69 8.30
N GLY A 212 -6.11 -5.23 9.32
CA GLY A 212 -4.90 -4.62 9.86
C GLY A 212 -3.79 -4.52 8.82
N LEU A 213 -2.98 -3.48 8.90
CA LEU A 213 -1.78 -3.31 8.09
C LEU A 213 -0.54 -3.44 8.95
N ASN A 214 0.43 -4.25 8.53
CA ASN A 214 1.70 -4.37 9.24
C ASN A 214 2.36 -3.00 9.35
N ARG A 215 2.94 -2.74 10.51
CA ARG A 215 3.72 -1.52 10.73
C ARG A 215 4.99 -1.59 9.90
N VAL A 216 5.18 -0.61 9.03
CA VAL A 216 6.44 -0.36 8.35
C VAL A 216 7.13 0.80 9.04
N GLU A 217 8.42 0.64 9.30
CA GLU A 217 9.20 1.67 9.95
C GLU A 217 9.15 2.99 9.16
N ASN A 218 8.94 4.08 9.88
CA ASN A 218 8.84 5.43 9.31
C ASN A 218 7.81 5.57 8.17
N ALA A 219 6.66 4.86 8.25
CA ALA A 219 5.61 4.91 7.23
C ALA A 219 4.19 4.90 7.82
N LYS A 220 4.00 5.47 9.01
CA LYS A 220 2.72 5.47 9.73
C LYS A 220 1.60 6.17 8.97
N GLY A 221 1.94 7.31 8.33
CA GLY A 221 1.02 8.06 7.49
C GLY A 221 0.56 7.28 6.26
N VAL A 222 1.39 6.36 5.73
CA VAL A 222 1.02 5.53 4.59
C VAL A 222 -0.14 4.60 4.94
N ASN A 223 -0.08 3.91 6.09
CA ASN A 223 -1.14 2.98 6.50
C ASN A 223 -2.48 3.71 6.65
N SER A 224 -2.50 4.85 7.35
CA SER A 224 -3.73 5.62 7.55
C SER A 224 -4.33 6.17 6.26
N ILE A 225 -3.51 6.63 5.33
CA ILE A 225 -3.98 7.16 4.05
C ILE A 225 -4.45 6.04 3.12
N VAL A 226 -3.78 4.89 3.08
CA VAL A 226 -4.24 3.71 2.32
C VAL A 226 -5.61 3.27 2.82
N GLN A 227 -5.79 3.14 4.15
CA GLN A 227 -7.08 2.76 4.74
C GLN A 227 -8.19 3.77 4.38
N SER A 228 -7.87 5.05 4.37
CA SER A 228 -8.83 6.12 4.04
C SER A 228 -9.20 6.13 2.55
N LEU A 229 -8.22 6.05 1.64
CA LEU A 229 -8.46 6.05 0.19
C LEU A 229 -9.14 4.77 -0.30
N ALA A 230 -8.91 3.63 0.36
CA ALA A 230 -9.60 2.38 0.06
C ALA A 230 -11.12 2.43 0.31
N ARG A 231 -11.62 3.48 0.98
CA ARG A 231 -13.07 3.73 1.19
C ARG A 231 -13.72 4.48 0.04
N VAL A 232 -12.94 5.16 -0.82
CA VAL A 232 -13.46 5.90 -1.97
C VAL A 232 -13.97 4.93 -3.03
N GLU A 233 -15.28 4.83 -3.20
CA GLU A 233 -15.95 3.76 -3.94
C GLU A 233 -15.44 3.58 -5.38
N LYS A 234 -15.44 4.64 -6.17
CA LYS A 234 -14.99 4.58 -7.58
C LYS A 234 -13.50 4.27 -7.70
N LEU A 235 -12.67 4.78 -6.77
CA LEU A 235 -11.25 4.49 -6.74
C LEU A 235 -11.00 3.03 -6.35
N ARG A 236 -11.73 2.53 -5.36
CA ARG A 236 -11.73 1.13 -4.96
C ARG A 236 -12.16 0.22 -6.10
N ALA A 237 -13.28 0.50 -6.75
CA ALA A 237 -13.77 -0.28 -7.89
C ALA A 237 -12.73 -0.37 -9.01
N HIS A 238 -12.04 0.75 -9.31
CA HIS A 238 -10.93 0.75 -10.25
C HIS A 238 -9.79 -0.19 -9.82
N PHE A 239 -9.36 -0.12 -8.57
CA PHE A 239 -8.28 -0.97 -8.08
C PHE A 239 -8.66 -2.45 -8.03
N LEU A 240 -9.91 -2.78 -7.75
CA LEU A 240 -10.38 -4.17 -7.69
C LEU A 240 -10.61 -4.77 -9.08
N SER A 241 -11.06 -3.99 -10.07
CA SER A 241 -11.37 -4.47 -11.42
C SER A 241 -10.16 -4.82 -12.27
N ALA A 242 -8.98 -4.27 -11.97
CA ALA A 242 -7.79 -4.47 -12.77
C ALA A 242 -7.11 -5.81 -12.44
N SER A 243 -6.75 -6.59 -13.48
CA SER A 243 -6.06 -7.87 -13.34
C SER A 243 -4.59 -7.70 -12.96
N LEU A 244 -4.12 -8.47 -11.96
CA LEU A 244 -2.69 -8.57 -11.60
C LEU A 244 -1.93 -9.64 -12.40
N ILE A 245 -2.65 -10.47 -13.17
CA ILE A 245 -2.03 -11.52 -13.98
C ILE A 245 -1.59 -10.93 -15.31
N ARG A 246 -0.34 -11.15 -15.65
CA ARG A 246 0.15 -10.90 -17.01
C ARG A 246 -0.55 -11.85 -17.98
N SER A 247 -1.21 -11.30 -18.99
CA SER A 247 -1.46 -12.03 -20.21
C SER A 247 -0.12 -12.30 -20.89
N ASP A 248 0.17 -13.57 -21.18
CA ASP A 248 1.35 -14.00 -21.92
C ASP A 248 1.35 -13.31 -23.30
N GLY A 249 2.16 -12.30 -23.48
CA GLY A 249 2.35 -11.67 -24.78
C GLY A 249 2.57 -10.15 -24.73
N ASN A 250 3.84 -9.76 -24.71
CA ASN A 250 4.33 -8.55 -25.33
C ASN A 250 3.95 -7.19 -24.70
N ASN A 251 4.51 -6.88 -23.52
CA ASN A 251 4.76 -5.49 -23.18
C ASN A 251 5.95 -5.36 -22.22
N ASN A 252 7.10 -4.93 -22.77
CA ASN A 252 8.39 -4.82 -22.05
C ASN A 252 8.49 -3.65 -21.05
N ASN A 253 7.41 -2.94 -20.75
CA ASN A 253 7.50 -1.68 -20.00
C ASN A 253 6.94 -1.65 -18.58
N ASN A 254 6.34 -2.76 -18.05
CA ASN A 254 5.80 -2.76 -16.67
C ASN A 254 6.24 -4.02 -15.88
N LYS A 255 7.53 -4.13 -15.61
CA LYS A 255 8.11 -5.31 -14.95
C LYS A 255 7.76 -5.52 -13.45
N ASN A 256 6.95 -4.66 -12.80
CA ASN A 256 6.68 -4.77 -11.36
C ASN A 256 5.28 -4.26 -10.94
N GLU A 257 4.21 -4.73 -11.58
CA GLU A 257 2.84 -4.27 -11.25
C GLU A 257 2.31 -4.80 -9.90
N ASN A 258 2.90 -5.89 -9.37
CA ASN A 258 2.39 -6.53 -8.16
C ASN A 258 2.58 -5.72 -6.86
N ASP A 259 3.41 -4.68 -6.87
CA ASP A 259 3.73 -3.85 -5.69
C ASP A 259 3.15 -2.43 -5.80
N THR A 260 1.97 -2.30 -6.31
CA THR A 260 1.26 -1.02 -6.45
C THR A 260 0.23 -0.82 -5.34
N LEU A 261 -0.29 0.40 -5.21
CA LEU A 261 -1.45 0.68 -4.36
C LEU A 261 -2.65 -0.21 -4.72
N GLN A 262 -2.82 -0.52 -6.01
CA GLN A 262 -3.82 -1.44 -6.51
C GLN A 262 -3.68 -2.84 -5.88
N SER A 263 -2.48 -3.43 -5.92
CA SER A 263 -2.21 -4.75 -5.32
C SER A 263 -2.50 -4.76 -3.81
N LEU A 264 -2.10 -3.69 -3.10
CA LEU A 264 -2.38 -3.55 -1.68
C LEU A 264 -3.90 -3.45 -1.41
N CYS A 265 -4.62 -2.64 -2.18
CA CYS A 265 -6.08 -2.54 -2.09
C CYS A 265 -6.76 -3.89 -2.35
N GLN A 266 -6.31 -4.65 -3.36
CA GLN A 266 -6.86 -5.98 -3.65
C GLN A 266 -6.65 -6.96 -2.49
N ARG A 267 -5.51 -6.91 -1.80
CA ARG A 267 -5.26 -7.73 -0.60
C ARG A 267 -6.13 -7.30 0.58
N ILE A 268 -6.31 -5.98 0.80
CA ILE A 268 -7.20 -5.45 1.84
C ILE A 268 -8.64 -5.94 1.65
N TRP A 269 -9.12 -6.04 0.39
CA TRP A 269 -10.48 -6.43 0.06
C TRP A 269 -10.65 -7.91 -0.28
N ASN A 270 -9.60 -8.73 -0.13
CA ASN A 270 -9.67 -10.16 -0.42
C ASN A 270 -10.33 -10.94 0.73
N LYS A 271 -11.44 -11.62 0.43
CA LYS A 271 -12.15 -12.49 1.37
C LYS A 271 -11.46 -13.85 1.62
N HIS A 272 -10.40 -14.17 0.87
CA HIS A 272 -9.70 -15.44 0.93
C HIS A 272 -8.33 -15.34 1.61
N ASN A 273 -8.03 -14.24 2.30
CA ASN A 273 -6.75 -14.08 2.99
C ASN A 273 -6.53 -15.17 4.03
N PHE A 274 -5.31 -15.69 4.09
CA PHE A 274 -4.92 -16.67 5.11
C PHE A 274 -4.75 -16.03 6.49
N ARG A 275 -4.61 -14.70 6.56
CA ARG A 275 -4.44 -13.91 7.77
C ARG A 275 -5.40 -12.74 7.80
N GLY A 276 -5.80 -12.30 9.00
CA GLY A 276 -6.65 -11.13 9.19
C GLY A 276 -5.94 -9.77 8.98
N HIS A 277 -4.70 -9.78 8.46
CA HIS A 277 -3.90 -8.59 8.19
C HIS A 277 -3.08 -8.77 6.90
N THR A 278 -2.54 -7.66 6.37
CA THR A 278 -1.66 -7.67 5.19
C THR A 278 -0.50 -6.69 5.38
N SER A 279 0.61 -6.91 4.66
CA SER A 279 1.78 -6.03 4.76
C SER A 279 1.84 -5.03 3.60
N PRO A 280 1.99 -3.73 3.88
CA PRO A 280 2.25 -2.70 2.88
C PRO A 280 3.75 -2.57 2.54
N ASP A 281 4.64 -3.40 3.10
CA ASP A 281 6.09 -3.24 3.02
C ASP A 281 6.61 -3.16 1.59
N SER A 282 6.20 -4.07 0.71
CA SER A 282 6.62 -4.06 -0.70
C SER A 282 6.20 -2.79 -1.43
N PHE A 283 4.98 -2.29 -1.15
CA PHE A 283 4.47 -1.04 -1.68
C PHE A 283 5.29 0.17 -1.18
N VAL A 284 5.55 0.25 0.12
CA VAL A 284 6.33 1.35 0.73
C VAL A 284 7.76 1.37 0.20
N ARG A 285 8.42 0.22 0.08
CA ARG A 285 9.78 0.14 -0.50
C ARG A 285 9.82 0.61 -1.94
N LYS A 286 8.85 0.21 -2.75
CA LYS A 286 8.74 0.66 -4.14
C LYS A 286 8.55 2.17 -4.21
N LEU A 287 7.66 2.71 -3.38
CA LEU A 287 7.39 4.13 -3.31
C LEU A 287 8.63 4.93 -2.89
N ARG A 288 9.39 4.47 -1.87
CA ARG A 288 10.70 5.04 -1.48
C ARG A 288 11.67 5.07 -2.65
N LYS A 289 11.79 3.95 -3.36
CA LYS A 289 12.66 3.84 -4.53
C LYS A 289 12.26 4.81 -5.66
N GLN A 290 10.98 4.95 -5.93
CA GLN A 290 10.47 5.89 -6.94
C GLN A 290 10.77 7.34 -6.56
N ILE A 291 10.54 7.74 -5.31
CA ILE A 291 10.85 9.09 -4.83
C ILE A 291 12.35 9.36 -4.94
N LYS A 292 13.19 8.40 -4.55
CA LYS A 292 14.65 8.55 -4.61
C LYS A 292 15.19 8.65 -6.04
N LEU A 293 14.57 7.94 -6.98
CA LEU A 293 14.90 8.04 -8.41
C LEU A 293 14.46 9.39 -9.02
N ALA A 294 13.29 9.90 -8.60
CA ALA A 294 12.78 11.19 -9.08
C ALA A 294 13.49 12.37 -8.42
N HIS A 295 13.97 12.22 -7.21
CA HIS A 295 14.58 13.24 -6.36
C HIS A 295 15.83 12.69 -5.65
N PRO A 296 16.97 12.51 -6.38
CA PRO A 296 18.21 11.96 -5.80
C PRO A 296 18.78 12.81 -4.66
N GLU A 297 18.45 14.11 -4.66
CA GLU A 297 18.88 15.08 -3.64
C GLU A 297 18.21 14.91 -2.28
N LYS A 298 17.07 14.20 -2.20
CA LYS A 298 16.37 13.99 -0.93
C LYS A 298 17.10 12.98 -0.06
N LEU A 299 17.25 13.33 1.22
CA LEU A 299 17.77 12.42 2.23
C LEU A 299 16.69 11.37 2.60
N GLU A 300 17.12 10.23 3.14
CA GLU A 300 16.19 9.21 3.66
C GLU A 300 15.28 9.80 4.75
N THR A 301 15.80 10.68 5.60
CA THR A 301 15.03 11.38 6.65
C THR A 301 13.90 12.24 6.08
N ASP A 302 14.07 12.82 4.88
CA ASP A 302 13.01 13.61 4.24
C ASP A 302 11.88 12.72 3.73
N ILE A 303 12.23 11.54 3.22
CA ILE A 303 11.27 10.52 2.79
C ILE A 303 10.54 9.95 4.00
N ASP A 304 11.24 9.69 5.10
CA ASP A 304 10.68 9.23 6.36
C ASP A 304 9.68 10.25 6.94
N ASN A 305 10.04 11.52 6.94
CA ASN A 305 9.15 12.59 7.37
C ASN A 305 7.89 12.67 6.49
N LEU A 306 8.04 12.50 5.17
CA LEU A 306 6.92 12.50 4.24
C LEU A 306 5.97 11.32 4.52
N PHE A 307 6.49 10.13 4.82
CA PHE A 307 5.67 8.94 5.05
C PHE A 307 5.10 8.84 6.47
N ASN A 308 5.72 9.48 7.43
CA ASN A 308 5.19 9.58 8.79
C ASN A 308 4.09 10.65 8.91
N ASP A 309 4.11 11.67 8.06
CA ASP A 309 3.08 12.70 8.03
C ASP A 309 1.91 12.29 7.11
N PRO A 310 0.69 12.02 7.66
CA PRO A 310 -0.48 11.66 6.88
C PRO A 310 -0.83 12.67 5.78
N PHE A 311 -0.72 13.96 6.06
CA PHE A 311 -1.08 14.97 5.07
C PHE A 311 -0.05 15.07 3.93
N ALA A 312 1.24 15.01 4.25
CA ALA A 312 2.29 14.97 3.24
C ALA A 312 2.18 13.71 2.36
N THR A 313 1.90 12.56 2.99
CA THR A 313 1.62 11.29 2.29
C THR A 313 0.42 11.41 1.37
N LEU A 314 -0.70 11.96 1.84
CA LEU A 314 -1.91 12.16 1.02
C LEU A 314 -1.61 13.03 -0.20
N ARG A 315 -0.94 14.16 -0.01
CA ARG A 315 -0.52 15.03 -1.13
C ARG A 315 0.32 14.27 -2.15
N HIS A 316 1.28 13.50 -1.69
CA HIS A 316 2.12 12.69 -2.57
C HIS A 316 1.28 11.65 -3.34
N PHE A 317 0.34 10.98 -2.67
CA PHE A 317 -0.53 9.98 -3.30
C PHE A 317 -1.43 10.60 -4.37
N LEU A 318 -2.07 11.72 -4.08
CA LEU A 318 -2.93 12.41 -5.04
C LEU A 318 -2.15 12.99 -6.24
N THR A 319 -0.85 13.24 -6.08
CA THR A 319 -0.03 13.79 -7.16
C THR A 319 0.61 12.70 -8.03
N PHE A 320 1.07 11.59 -7.43
CA PHE A 320 1.95 10.63 -8.10
C PHE A 320 1.46 9.18 -8.09
N VAL A 321 0.57 8.80 -7.17
CA VAL A 321 0.17 7.40 -6.99
C VAL A 321 -1.22 7.13 -7.55
N VAL A 322 -2.18 8.00 -7.24
CA VAL A 322 -3.56 7.89 -7.75
C VAL A 322 -3.61 8.41 -9.19
N PRO A 323 -4.24 7.67 -10.13
CA PRO A 323 -4.32 8.14 -11.51
C PRO A 323 -5.01 9.52 -11.60
N LYS A 324 -4.42 10.45 -12.33
CA LYS A 324 -4.88 11.84 -12.43
C LYS A 324 -6.35 11.97 -12.79
N LYS A 325 -6.85 11.07 -13.66
CA LYS A 325 -8.27 11.02 -14.02
C LYS A 325 -9.18 10.96 -12.80
N TYR A 326 -8.88 10.07 -11.85
CA TYR A 326 -9.67 9.92 -10.63
C TYR A 326 -9.48 11.08 -9.66
N VAL A 327 -8.29 11.67 -9.60
CA VAL A 327 -8.07 12.87 -8.80
C VAL A 327 -8.94 14.02 -9.31
N ASP A 328 -8.95 14.23 -10.62
CA ASP A 328 -9.72 15.30 -11.26
C ASP A 328 -11.24 15.05 -11.18
N GLU A 329 -11.69 13.81 -11.32
CA GLU A 329 -13.13 13.46 -11.28
C GLU A 329 -13.71 13.49 -9.85
N LEU A 330 -12.96 12.97 -8.86
CA LEU A 330 -13.49 12.69 -7.55
C LEU A 330 -13.23 13.81 -6.52
N PHE A 331 -12.05 14.44 -6.59
CA PHE A 331 -11.58 15.36 -5.55
C PHE A 331 -11.46 16.82 -6.01
N ARG A 332 -11.46 17.08 -7.32
CA ARG A 332 -11.29 18.44 -7.82
C ARG A 332 -12.58 19.25 -7.71
N GLY A 333 -12.45 20.45 -7.17
CA GLY A 333 -13.50 21.44 -7.10
C GLY A 333 -12.97 22.86 -7.31
N GLU A 334 -13.86 23.85 -7.26
CA GLU A 334 -13.53 25.28 -7.25
C GLU A 334 -13.98 25.92 -5.95
N LEU A 335 -13.06 26.59 -5.28
CA LEU A 335 -13.23 27.26 -3.99
C LEU A 335 -13.27 28.77 -4.20
N LEU A 336 -14.28 29.42 -3.65
CA LEU A 336 -14.37 30.86 -3.54
C LEU A 336 -13.88 31.30 -2.16
N MET A 337 -12.88 32.17 -2.12
CA MET A 337 -12.32 32.74 -0.90
C MET A 337 -13.08 34.05 -0.57
N LEU A 338 -14.00 34.01 0.38
CA LEU A 338 -14.82 35.15 0.75
C LEU A 338 -14.02 36.33 1.34
N ASN A 339 -12.91 36.02 2.02
CA ASN A 339 -12.02 37.03 2.65
C ASN A 339 -11.01 37.66 1.67
N GLN A 340 -10.86 37.16 0.44
CA GLN A 340 -9.87 37.62 -0.55
C GLN A 340 -10.52 38.11 -1.83
N LYS A 341 -11.31 39.18 -1.76
CA LYS A 341 -11.98 39.79 -2.93
C LYS A 341 -12.69 38.77 -3.83
N ASN A 342 -13.30 37.76 -3.24
CA ASN A 342 -14.02 36.67 -3.94
C ASN A 342 -13.18 35.97 -5.04
N LYS A 343 -11.89 35.70 -4.73
CA LYS A 343 -11.01 34.98 -5.66
C LYS A 343 -11.41 33.51 -5.74
N THR A 344 -11.69 33.05 -6.95
CA THR A 344 -11.94 31.61 -7.23
C THR A 344 -10.63 30.91 -7.53
N GLN A 345 -10.42 29.73 -6.95
CA GLN A 345 -9.26 28.89 -7.26
C GLN A 345 -9.65 27.40 -7.31
N PRO A 346 -9.04 26.63 -8.24
CA PRO A 346 -9.23 25.18 -8.23
C PRO A 346 -8.52 24.56 -7.01
N PHE A 347 -9.11 23.51 -6.48
CA PHE A 347 -8.54 22.77 -5.34
C PHE A 347 -8.75 21.27 -5.49
N VAL A 348 -7.95 20.49 -4.78
CA VAL A 348 -8.09 19.04 -4.57
C VAL A 348 -8.34 18.76 -3.08
N PHE A 349 -7.83 19.62 -2.21
CA PHE A 349 -8.10 19.62 -0.77
C PHE A 349 -8.24 21.06 -0.28
N VAL A 350 -9.04 21.26 0.77
CA VAL A 350 -9.21 22.55 1.43
C VAL A 350 -8.24 22.65 2.61
N PRO A 351 -7.28 23.58 2.56
CA PRO A 351 -6.36 23.81 3.68
C PRO A 351 -7.05 24.61 4.76
N LEU A 352 -7.21 24.05 5.95
CA LEU A 352 -7.78 24.69 7.13
C LEU A 352 -6.65 25.05 8.12
N LYS A 353 -6.72 26.24 8.71
CA LYS A 353 -5.80 26.68 9.75
C LYS A 353 -6.50 26.65 11.10
N LEU A 354 -5.93 25.92 12.05
CA LEU A 354 -6.34 25.96 13.43
C LEU A 354 -5.96 27.29 14.07
N PRO A 355 -6.70 27.78 15.08
CA PRO A 355 -6.27 28.91 15.87
C PRO A 355 -4.88 28.68 16.44
N ASP A 356 -4.07 29.73 16.47
CA ASP A 356 -2.75 29.65 17.10
C ASP A 356 -2.90 29.43 18.60
N ALA A 357 -2.05 28.59 19.17
CA ALA A 357 -2.05 28.41 20.62
C ALA A 357 -1.66 29.74 21.29
N PRO A 358 -2.39 30.19 22.34
CA PRO A 358 -2.05 31.43 23.03
C PRO A 358 -0.64 31.34 23.59
N LEU A 359 0.17 32.39 23.32
CA LEU A 359 1.57 32.50 23.77
C LEU A 359 1.70 32.48 25.30
N PHE A 360 0.68 32.96 25.99
CA PHE A 360 0.62 32.98 27.46
C PHE A 360 -0.67 32.25 27.87
N ARG A 361 -0.54 31.17 28.64
CA ARG A 361 -1.66 30.51 29.30
C ARG A 361 -1.59 30.85 30.79
N ASP A 362 -2.70 31.28 31.35
CA ASP A 362 -2.83 31.44 32.79
C ASP A 362 -2.55 30.08 33.48
N VAL A 363 -2.00 30.12 34.70
CA VAL A 363 -1.65 28.92 35.46
C VAL A 363 -2.86 28.03 35.70
N MET A 364 -4.04 28.61 35.77
CA MET A 364 -5.34 27.92 35.93
C MET A 364 -5.84 27.28 34.62
N GLU A 365 -5.43 27.78 33.46
CA GLU A 365 -5.84 27.30 32.13
C GLU A 365 -4.87 26.30 31.49
N LYS A 366 -3.80 25.92 32.19
CA LYS A 366 -2.76 25.00 31.67
C LYS A 366 -3.32 23.66 31.17
N ASN A 367 -4.45 23.22 31.73
CA ASN A 367 -5.10 21.95 31.39
C ASN A 367 -6.28 22.11 30.40
N ALA A 368 -6.64 23.33 30.00
CA ALA A 368 -7.70 23.53 29.04
C ALA A 368 -7.19 23.20 27.63
N ILE A 369 -7.80 22.18 27.01
CA ILE A 369 -7.53 21.85 25.60
C ILE A 369 -8.36 22.79 24.72
N PRO A 370 -7.76 23.61 23.84
CA PRO A 370 -8.49 24.52 22.97
C PRO A 370 -9.41 23.72 22.02
N GLN A 371 -10.61 24.25 21.79
CA GLN A 371 -11.59 23.63 20.89
C GLN A 371 -12.08 24.65 19.87
N VAL A 372 -12.36 24.18 18.64
CA VAL A 372 -12.94 24.99 17.57
C VAL A 372 -13.93 24.17 16.76
N ALA A 373 -15.04 24.78 16.36
CA ALA A 373 -15.98 24.11 15.48
C ALA A 373 -15.48 24.15 14.02
N LEU A 374 -15.59 23.03 13.30
CA LEU A 374 -15.25 22.96 11.87
C LEU A 374 -16.02 23.99 11.04
N ALA A 375 -17.28 24.26 11.42
CA ALA A 375 -18.10 25.29 10.77
C ALA A 375 -17.47 26.69 10.82
N GLU A 376 -16.77 27.04 11.92
CA GLU A 376 -16.04 28.30 12.05
C GLU A 376 -14.86 28.38 11.08
N LEU A 377 -14.13 27.29 10.94
CA LEU A 377 -12.98 27.21 10.04
C LEU A 377 -13.39 27.22 8.57
N LEU A 378 -14.61 26.83 8.26
CA LEU A 378 -15.18 26.82 6.90
C LEU A 378 -15.86 28.14 6.51
N LYS A 379 -16.16 29.05 7.43
CA LYS A 379 -16.82 30.36 7.15
C LYS A 379 -16.14 31.16 6.03
N PRO A 380 -14.78 31.20 5.89
CA PRO A 380 -14.12 31.94 4.82
C PRO A 380 -14.27 31.36 3.42
N PHE A 381 -14.89 30.18 3.28
CA PHE A 381 -14.92 29.41 2.05
C PHE A 381 -16.35 29.17 1.58
N ALA A 382 -16.55 29.28 0.25
CA ALA A 382 -17.75 28.81 -0.42
C ALA A 382 -17.36 27.95 -1.62
N LEU A 383 -18.13 26.92 -1.93
CA LEU A 383 -17.88 26.05 -3.07
C LEU A 383 -18.62 26.59 -4.30
N LYS A 384 -17.88 26.84 -5.39
CA LYS A 384 -18.44 27.10 -6.69
C LYS A 384 -18.74 25.80 -7.43
N THR A 385 -17.77 24.88 -7.42
CA THR A 385 -17.93 23.50 -7.91
C THR A 385 -17.62 22.54 -6.78
N ALA A 386 -18.59 21.73 -6.41
CA ALA A 386 -18.49 20.78 -5.29
C ALA A 386 -17.98 19.42 -5.79
N PRO A 387 -16.82 18.91 -5.30
CA PRO A 387 -16.32 17.59 -5.64
C PRO A 387 -17.24 16.49 -5.07
N GLU A 388 -17.11 15.26 -5.61
CA GLU A 388 -17.80 14.10 -5.04
C GLU A 388 -17.25 13.74 -3.65
N TYR A 389 -15.91 13.82 -3.50
CA TYR A 389 -15.23 13.63 -2.22
C TYR A 389 -14.45 14.89 -1.85
N LEU A 390 -14.78 15.45 -0.71
CA LEU A 390 -14.15 16.66 -0.18
C LEU A 390 -13.08 16.27 0.83
N ILE A 391 -11.85 16.72 0.60
CA ILE A 391 -10.72 16.54 1.51
C ILE A 391 -10.49 17.83 2.28
N LEU A 392 -10.49 17.74 3.61
CA LEU A 392 -10.13 18.81 4.52
C LEU A 392 -8.80 18.47 5.20
N ALA A 393 -7.85 19.41 5.22
CA ALA A 393 -6.55 19.21 5.83
C ALA A 393 -6.17 20.35 6.76
N PHE A 394 -5.76 20.04 7.98
CA PHE A 394 -5.42 21.02 9.03
C PHE A 394 -3.91 21.33 8.95
N VAL A 395 -3.54 22.26 8.07
CA VAL A 395 -2.17 22.47 7.60
C VAL A 395 -1.17 22.98 8.65
N ASN A 396 -1.65 23.54 9.77
CA ASN A 396 -0.79 23.99 10.90
C ASN A 396 -0.94 23.10 12.15
N ARG A 397 -1.35 21.84 11.99
CA ARG A 397 -1.35 20.84 13.07
C ARG A 397 0.05 20.61 13.61
N PHE A 398 1.03 20.60 12.71
CA PHE A 398 2.45 20.56 13.03
C PHE A 398 3.13 21.81 12.45
N SER A 399 3.91 22.49 13.28
CA SER A 399 4.73 23.62 12.87
C SER A 399 6.18 23.39 13.25
N LYS A 400 7.11 23.61 12.31
CA LYS A 400 8.54 23.48 12.54
C LYS A 400 9.11 24.86 12.82
N ASN A 401 9.73 25.03 13.99
CA ASN A 401 10.45 26.24 14.30
C ASN A 401 11.67 26.35 13.37
N GLN A 402 11.82 27.47 12.68
CA GLN A 402 12.92 27.68 11.73
C GLN A 402 14.30 27.73 12.41
N PHE A 403 14.36 28.18 13.68
CA PHE A 403 15.60 28.36 14.43
C PHE A 403 15.98 27.09 15.21
N THR A 404 15.08 26.56 16.03
CA THR A 404 15.34 25.35 16.87
C THR A 404 15.16 24.04 16.11
N LYS A 405 14.56 24.09 14.92
CA LYS A 405 14.15 22.90 14.14
C LYS A 405 13.20 21.96 14.88
N GLU A 406 12.75 22.31 16.07
CA GLU A 406 11.77 21.55 16.82
C GLU A 406 10.41 21.60 16.15
N VAL A 407 9.73 20.46 16.19
CA VAL A 407 8.36 20.33 15.69
C VAL A 407 7.40 20.51 16.86
N SER A 408 6.62 21.59 16.83
CA SER A 408 5.54 21.79 17.77
C SER A 408 4.22 21.31 17.20
N LYS A 409 3.37 20.75 18.04
CA LYS A 409 2.05 20.26 17.69
C LYS A 409 0.98 21.17 18.27
N ASN A 410 0.03 21.58 17.44
CA ASN A 410 -1.15 22.31 17.88
C ASN A 410 -2.18 21.31 18.44
N PRO A 411 -2.51 21.34 19.76
CA PRO A 411 -3.38 20.35 20.38
C PRO A 411 -4.88 20.66 20.19
N THR A 412 -5.26 21.69 19.46
CA THR A 412 -6.65 22.12 19.30
C THR A 412 -7.53 20.98 18.78
N ILE A 413 -8.58 20.65 19.52
CA ILE A 413 -9.60 19.70 19.11
C ILE A 413 -10.59 20.42 18.19
N VAL A 414 -10.91 19.78 17.07
CA VAL A 414 -11.91 20.28 16.13
C VAL A 414 -13.19 19.48 16.32
N THR A 415 -14.28 20.17 16.64
CA THR A 415 -15.62 19.55 16.68
C THR A 415 -16.26 19.60 15.30
N PHE A 416 -16.71 18.45 14.79
CA PHE A 416 -17.28 18.35 13.45
C PHE A 416 -18.43 17.34 13.38
N PRO A 417 -19.39 17.53 12.48
CA PRO A 417 -20.46 16.57 12.27
C PRO A 417 -19.96 15.38 11.44
N VAL A 418 -20.35 14.16 11.82
CA VAL A 418 -20.11 12.95 11.03
C VAL A 418 -21.10 12.79 9.89
N LYS A 419 -22.26 13.44 9.96
CA LYS A 419 -23.30 13.47 8.91
C LYS A 419 -23.72 14.89 8.65
N ASN A 420 -24.13 15.16 7.39
CA ASN A 420 -24.76 16.40 6.98
C ASN A 420 -23.91 17.66 7.26
N LEU A 421 -22.60 17.60 7.00
CA LEU A 421 -21.74 18.79 6.98
C LEU A 421 -22.20 19.71 5.86
N LYS A 422 -22.67 20.90 6.20
CA LYS A 422 -23.18 21.91 5.25
C LYS A 422 -22.06 22.90 4.89
N ILE A 423 -21.77 23.06 3.60
CA ILE A 423 -20.82 24.05 3.09
C ILE A 423 -21.55 24.98 2.15
N GLN A 424 -21.33 26.29 2.31
CA GLN A 424 -21.98 27.32 1.50
C GLN A 424 -21.69 27.10 0.01
N ALA A 425 -22.72 27.17 -0.81
CA ALA A 425 -22.61 27.24 -2.25
C ALA A 425 -22.43 28.70 -2.68
N SER A 426 -21.52 28.96 -3.59
CA SER A 426 -21.36 30.25 -4.21
C SER A 426 -22.44 30.44 -5.29
N SER A 427 -23.34 31.39 -5.15
CA SER A 427 -24.22 31.81 -6.24
C SER A 427 -23.41 32.55 -7.30
N ALA A 428 -23.72 32.33 -8.58
CA ALA A 428 -23.18 33.14 -9.67
C ALA A 428 -23.53 34.62 -9.42
N ALA A 429 -22.56 35.50 -9.67
CA ALA A 429 -22.75 36.95 -9.44
C ALA A 429 -24.04 37.44 -10.11
N GLY A 430 -25.01 37.88 -9.30
CA GLY A 430 -26.24 38.54 -9.78
C GLY A 430 -27.58 37.86 -9.46
N SER A 431 -27.58 36.64 -8.89
CA SER A 431 -28.82 36.02 -8.45
C SER A 431 -28.96 36.09 -6.91
N ASN A 432 -29.96 36.79 -6.42
CA ASN A 432 -30.41 36.82 -5.01
C ASN A 432 -31.00 35.46 -4.54
N SER A 433 -30.72 34.37 -5.24
CA SER A 433 -31.24 33.07 -4.86
C SER A 433 -30.31 32.44 -3.80
N ASN A 434 -30.85 32.15 -2.63
CA ASN A 434 -30.24 31.30 -1.61
C ASN A 434 -29.90 29.97 -2.26
N SER A 435 -28.66 29.84 -2.76
CA SER A 435 -28.15 28.54 -3.29
C SER A 435 -28.10 27.57 -2.12
N ASN A 436 -28.76 26.41 -2.27
CA ASN A 436 -28.76 25.37 -1.24
C ASN A 436 -27.32 24.94 -0.92
N PRO A 437 -26.97 24.86 0.37
CA PRO A 437 -25.63 24.41 0.75
C PRO A 437 -25.39 22.99 0.29
N PHE A 438 -24.15 22.69 -0.10
CA PHE A 438 -23.71 21.32 -0.37
C PHE A 438 -23.62 20.54 0.93
N SER A 439 -24.14 19.33 0.95
CA SER A 439 -24.14 18.44 2.10
C SER A 439 -23.17 17.31 1.92
N TYR A 440 -22.43 16.98 2.98
CA TYR A 440 -21.39 15.97 2.99
C TYR A 440 -21.47 15.09 4.23
N ASP A 441 -21.23 13.79 4.08
CA ASP A 441 -21.08 12.83 5.17
C ASP A 441 -19.61 12.42 5.30
N LEU A 442 -19.11 12.30 6.53
CA LEU A 442 -17.75 11.85 6.81
C LEU A 442 -17.58 10.40 6.37
N LEU A 443 -16.49 10.13 5.65
CA LEU A 443 -16.08 8.82 5.18
C LEU A 443 -14.85 8.30 5.93
N ALA A 444 -13.86 9.16 6.16
CA ALA A 444 -12.64 8.84 6.89
C ALA A 444 -12.12 10.05 7.66
N ASN A 445 -11.57 9.80 8.84
CA ASN A 445 -10.88 10.76 9.69
C ASN A 445 -9.50 10.20 10.06
N VAL A 446 -8.45 10.93 9.75
CA VAL A 446 -7.07 10.59 10.13
C VAL A 446 -6.62 11.57 11.19
N ASP A 447 -6.11 11.06 12.32
CA ASP A 447 -5.62 11.87 13.40
C ASP A 447 -4.12 12.22 13.26
N SER A 448 -3.65 13.10 14.12
CA SER A 448 -2.25 13.51 14.18
C SER A 448 -1.29 12.40 14.62
N ALA A 449 -1.79 11.33 15.22
CA ALA A 449 -1.02 10.16 15.61
C ALA A 449 -0.87 9.13 14.46
N GLY A 450 -1.54 9.36 13.32
CA GLY A 450 -1.52 8.46 12.17
C GLY A 450 -2.49 7.30 12.29
N LYS A 451 -3.52 7.40 13.14
CA LYS A 451 -4.63 6.45 13.15
C LYS A 451 -5.68 6.90 12.13
N ALA A 452 -6.33 5.96 11.46
CA ALA A 452 -7.45 6.25 10.60
C ALA A 452 -8.72 5.66 11.15
N THR A 453 -9.77 6.48 11.28
CA THR A 453 -11.12 6.04 11.60
C THR A 453 -11.95 6.11 10.33
N VAL A 454 -12.45 4.98 9.87
CA VAL A 454 -13.11 4.83 8.57
C VAL A 454 -14.53 4.31 8.73
N LYS A 455 -15.45 4.82 7.91
CA LYS A 455 -16.82 4.33 7.81
C LYS A 455 -16.86 3.13 6.86
N HIS A 456 -17.49 2.05 7.30
CA HIS A 456 -17.72 0.89 6.45
C HIS A 456 -19.15 0.86 5.90
N VAL A 457 -19.41 -0.07 4.96
CA VAL A 457 -20.72 -0.17 4.28
C VAL A 457 -21.86 -0.57 5.21
N ASP A 458 -21.57 -1.25 6.33
CA ASP A 458 -22.53 -1.57 7.40
C ASP A 458 -23.00 -0.33 8.20
N GLY A 459 -22.38 0.83 7.94
CA GLY A 459 -22.65 2.08 8.66
C GLY A 459 -21.83 2.25 9.93
N ASN A 460 -21.09 1.23 10.37
CA ASN A 460 -20.22 1.26 11.55
C ASN A 460 -18.90 1.95 11.27
N TRP A 461 -18.25 2.40 12.34
CA TRP A 461 -16.95 3.04 12.30
C TRP A 461 -15.89 2.11 12.84
N TYR A 462 -14.76 2.08 12.15
CA TYR A 462 -13.60 1.25 12.52
C TYR A 462 -12.36 2.13 12.64
N GLU A 463 -11.73 2.11 13.81
CA GLU A 463 -10.40 2.71 14.03
C GLU A 463 -9.34 1.71 13.63
N THR A 464 -8.45 2.11 12.73
CA THR A 464 -7.28 1.32 12.30
C THR A 464 -6.00 2.00 12.79
N ASN A 465 -5.18 1.23 13.51
CA ASN A 465 -3.87 1.66 14.00
C ASN A 465 -2.87 0.53 13.74
N ASP A 466 -2.25 0.57 12.57
CA ASP A 466 -1.41 -0.50 12.05
C ASP A 466 -2.17 -1.85 12.05
N LEU A 467 -1.73 -2.84 12.82
CA LEU A 467 -2.37 -4.16 12.91
C LEU A 467 -3.71 -4.15 13.66
N PHE A 468 -3.94 -3.16 14.50
CA PHE A 468 -5.13 -3.13 15.35
C PHE A 468 -6.31 -2.51 14.60
N VAL A 469 -7.41 -3.21 14.60
CA VAL A 469 -8.69 -2.78 14.05
C VAL A 469 -9.75 -2.93 15.14
N ASN A 470 -10.36 -1.82 15.54
CA ASN A 470 -11.39 -1.79 16.56
C ASN A 470 -12.65 -1.11 16.03
N GLU A 471 -13.81 -1.67 16.31
CA GLU A 471 -15.06 -0.98 16.11
C GLU A 471 -15.20 0.15 17.14
N VAL A 472 -15.62 1.33 16.69
CA VAL A 472 -15.77 2.53 17.52
C VAL A 472 -17.13 3.19 17.30
N LEU A 473 -17.64 3.82 18.32
CA LEU A 473 -18.89 4.57 18.22
C LEU A 473 -18.70 5.86 17.42
N ALA A 474 -19.73 6.30 16.70
CA ALA A 474 -19.70 7.54 15.93
C ALA A 474 -19.32 8.78 16.76
N GLN A 475 -19.64 8.80 18.07
CA GLN A 475 -19.27 9.87 18.98
C GLN A 475 -17.77 9.91 19.25
N GLN A 476 -17.10 8.76 19.25
CA GLN A 476 -15.65 8.66 19.51
C GLN A 476 -14.83 9.19 18.32
N VAL A 477 -15.38 9.15 17.09
CA VAL A 477 -14.71 9.66 15.88
C VAL A 477 -14.34 11.14 16.00
N THR A 478 -15.12 11.90 16.75
CA THR A 478 -14.97 13.36 16.91
C THR A 478 -14.08 13.79 18.06
N LEU A 479 -13.60 12.83 18.88
CA LEU A 479 -12.82 13.13 20.10
C LEU A 479 -11.32 13.26 19.85
N GLY A 480 -10.83 12.83 18.69
CA GLY A 480 -9.40 12.84 18.36
C GLY A 480 -8.90 14.16 17.80
N GLU A 481 -7.59 14.31 17.77
CA GLU A 481 -6.90 15.44 17.14
C GLU A 481 -6.87 15.24 15.63
N THR A 482 -7.99 15.50 14.96
CA THR A 482 -8.10 15.33 13.51
C THR A 482 -7.03 16.10 12.74
N TYR A 483 -6.51 15.48 11.67
CA TYR A 483 -5.49 16.07 10.82
C TYR A 483 -5.91 16.08 9.35
N VAL A 484 -6.52 14.98 8.86
CA VAL A 484 -7.09 14.89 7.52
C VAL A 484 -8.46 14.25 7.59
N GLN A 485 -9.40 14.83 6.88
CA GLN A 485 -10.77 14.32 6.77
C GLN A 485 -11.17 14.13 5.31
N ILE A 486 -11.87 13.05 5.01
CA ILE A 486 -12.48 12.80 3.70
C ILE A 486 -13.97 12.68 3.89
N TYR A 487 -14.71 13.52 3.20
CA TYR A 487 -16.17 13.56 3.20
C TYR A 487 -16.71 13.14 1.84
N LYS A 488 -17.82 12.41 1.80
CA LYS A 488 -18.56 12.06 0.59
C LYS A 488 -19.77 12.98 0.44
N ARG A 489 -19.98 13.54 -0.75
CA ARG A 489 -21.13 14.38 -1.05
C ARG A 489 -22.41 13.55 -0.98
N VAL A 490 -23.40 14.06 -0.27
CA VAL A 490 -24.74 13.49 -0.23
C VAL A 490 -25.50 14.03 -1.45
N ALA A 491 -26.11 13.13 -2.23
CA ALA A 491 -26.99 13.54 -3.31
C ALA A 491 -28.11 14.40 -2.73
N SER A 492 -28.40 15.54 -3.35
CA SER A 492 -29.58 16.31 -3.00
C SER A 492 -30.82 15.44 -3.26
N PRO A 493 -31.79 15.37 -2.32
CA PRO A 493 -33.01 14.59 -2.49
C PRO A 493 -33.81 15.05 -3.70
#